data_0744ae621adcdfe400caac6b5dd2601f
#
_entry.id   0744ae621adcdfe400caac6b5dd2601f
#
_cell.length_a   1.000
_cell.length_b   1.000
_cell.length_c   1.000
_cell.angle_alpha   90.00
_cell.angle_beta   90.00
_cell.angle_gamma   90.00
#
_symmetry.space_group_name_H-M   'P 1'
#
loop_
_entity.id
_entity.type
_entity.pdbx_description
1 polymer ?
#
loop_
_entity_poly.entity_id
_entity_poly.type
_entity_poly.pdbx_seq_one_letter_code
_entity_poly.pdbx_strand_id
1 'polypeptide(L)'
;MTRCVIDSDGLFVEEQYFDDGRQSIEAELPTSKEFQSARWTGENWEIIPDYRGVLVFTKDGEQIWQQIGSLPDGVSLTPPESANIDGVKSGKLVALNAAAQAFINKHAGIDSVPEFEFASWSIQASEAKAWQLDKNAPTPVLDGIATARGIPADTLKAAALRKTLAYEQLAAHVAGRRQALQSKIEAAKKQSDLDKIEIAFSLPEAV
;
A
#
# COMPACT_ATOMS: atom_id res chain seq x y z
N MET A 1 -56.96 10.52 -0.65
CA MET A 1 -56.18 9.96 0.48
C MET A 1 -56.02 8.49 0.23
N THR A 2 -54.86 7.96 0.49
CA THR A 2 -54.53 6.55 0.31
C THR A 2 -54.42 5.92 1.66
N ARG A 3 -54.72 4.61 1.78
CA ARG A 3 -54.50 3.90 3.02
C ARG A 3 -53.05 3.47 3.11
N CYS A 4 -52.35 3.94 4.15
CA CYS A 4 -50.95 3.69 4.41
C CYS A 4 -50.79 2.78 5.63
N VAL A 5 -50.11 1.64 5.46
CA VAL A 5 -49.73 0.77 6.59
C VAL A 5 -48.58 1.41 7.34
N ILE A 6 -48.70 1.45 8.67
CA ILE A 6 -47.62 1.87 9.56
C ILE A 6 -47.26 0.76 10.54
N ASP A 7 -46.00 0.70 10.94
CA ASP A 7 -45.55 -0.20 11.98
C ASP A 7 -45.83 0.33 13.41
N SER A 8 -45.38 -0.41 14.43
CA SER A 8 -45.56 -0.04 15.84
C SER A 8 -44.88 1.30 16.22
N ASP A 9 -43.91 1.75 15.47
CA ASP A 9 -43.17 2.99 15.65
C ASP A 9 -43.74 4.15 14.82
N GLY A 10 -44.87 3.90 14.10
CA GLY A 10 -45.54 4.83 13.22
C GLY A 10 -44.84 5.03 11.86
N LEU A 11 -43.91 4.13 11.49
CA LEU A 11 -43.18 4.25 10.23
C LEU A 11 -43.99 3.69 9.07
N PHE A 12 -43.96 4.38 7.95
CA PHE A 12 -44.57 3.95 6.70
C PHE A 12 -43.94 2.64 6.24
N VAL A 13 -44.77 1.63 5.99
CA VAL A 13 -44.37 0.33 5.48
C VAL A 13 -44.68 0.20 4.00
N GLU A 14 -45.97 0.36 3.65
CA GLU A 14 -46.47 0.23 2.28
C GLU A 14 -47.85 0.85 2.07
N GLU A 15 -48.23 1.00 0.84
CA GLU A 15 -49.60 1.37 0.46
C GLU A 15 -50.53 0.13 0.60
N GLN A 16 -51.71 0.34 1.17
CA GLN A 16 -52.68 -0.72 1.37
C GLN A 16 -53.89 -0.53 0.45
N TYR A 17 -54.22 -1.54 -0.34
CA TYR A 17 -55.32 -1.51 -1.26
C TYR A 17 -56.62 -2.20 -0.72
N PHE A 18 -56.50 -3.03 0.35
CA PHE A 18 -57.59 -3.68 1.03
C PHE A 18 -57.26 -3.83 2.50
N ASP A 19 -58.31 -3.90 3.34
CA ASP A 19 -58.12 -4.08 4.78
C ASP A 19 -57.71 -5.50 5.11
N ASP A 20 -56.52 -5.66 5.64
CA ASP A 20 -55.90 -6.95 6.07
C ASP A 20 -55.72 -7.03 7.59
N GLY A 21 -56.29 -6.08 8.35
CA GLY A 21 -56.23 -6.00 9.80
C GLY A 21 -54.95 -5.39 10.36
N ARG A 22 -54.00 -4.95 9.50
CA ARG A 22 -52.80 -4.22 9.97
C ARG A 22 -53.15 -2.79 10.34
N GLN A 23 -52.34 -2.18 11.19
CA GLN A 23 -52.47 -0.79 11.56
C GLN A 23 -52.26 0.08 10.32
N SER A 24 -53.25 0.88 9.97
CA SER A 24 -53.21 1.77 8.79
C SER A 24 -53.89 3.09 9.06
N ILE A 25 -53.52 4.10 8.29
CA ILE A 25 -54.06 5.45 8.35
C ILE A 25 -54.44 5.90 6.93
N GLU A 26 -55.36 6.90 6.84
CA GLU A 26 -55.69 7.54 5.59
C GLU A 26 -54.87 8.84 5.46
N ALA A 27 -53.87 8.84 4.56
CA ALA A 27 -52.98 9.97 4.34
C ALA A 27 -52.53 10.03 2.86
N GLU A 28 -51.88 11.12 2.48
CA GLU A 28 -51.12 11.11 1.21
C GLU A 28 -49.86 10.24 1.39
N LEU A 29 -49.46 9.59 0.29
CA LEU A 29 -48.24 8.75 0.30
C LEU A 29 -47.03 9.62 0.62
N PRO A 30 -46.19 9.20 1.60
CA PRO A 30 -44.98 9.93 1.90
C PRO A 30 -43.92 9.73 0.81
N THR A 31 -43.09 10.75 0.61
CA THR A 31 -41.92 10.67 -0.25
C THR A 31 -40.68 10.70 0.61
N SER A 32 -39.93 9.59 0.63
CA SER A 32 -38.65 9.51 1.30
C SER A 32 -37.54 9.21 0.29
N LYS A 33 -36.30 9.62 0.61
CA LYS A 33 -35.10 9.33 -0.15
C LYS A 33 -34.39 8.11 0.46
N GLU A 34 -33.32 7.70 -0.17
CA GLU A 34 -32.40 6.69 0.39
C GLU A 34 -31.95 7.10 1.80
N PHE A 35 -31.90 6.14 2.72
CA PHE A 35 -31.58 6.32 4.14
C PHE A 35 -32.57 7.22 4.89
N GLN A 36 -33.82 7.25 4.48
CA GLN A 36 -34.91 7.97 5.14
C GLN A 36 -36.16 7.11 5.24
N SER A 37 -36.89 7.26 6.33
CA SER A 37 -38.24 6.71 6.50
C SER A 37 -39.22 7.82 6.89
N ALA A 38 -40.49 7.63 6.56
CA ALA A 38 -41.55 8.53 6.95
C ALA A 38 -42.23 8.03 8.22
N ARG A 39 -42.27 8.85 9.26
CA ARG A 39 -42.99 8.58 10.51
C ARG A 39 -44.28 9.42 10.56
N TRP A 40 -45.40 8.78 10.89
CA TRP A 40 -46.65 9.47 11.11
C TRP A 40 -46.69 10.12 12.50
N THR A 41 -46.93 11.44 12.56
CA THR A 41 -46.99 12.19 13.83
C THR A 41 -48.40 12.27 14.42
N GLY A 42 -49.40 11.71 13.75
CA GLY A 42 -50.82 11.87 14.06
C GLY A 42 -51.52 12.85 13.13
N GLU A 43 -50.79 13.76 12.51
CA GLU A 43 -51.32 14.77 11.59
C GLU A 43 -50.55 14.78 10.24
N ASN A 44 -49.26 14.62 10.25
CA ASN A 44 -48.38 14.72 9.09
C ASN A 44 -47.29 13.66 9.09
N TRP A 45 -46.68 13.45 7.91
CA TRP A 45 -45.46 12.67 7.78
C TRP A 45 -44.24 13.52 8.17
N GLU A 46 -43.45 12.99 9.10
CA GLU A 46 -42.09 13.45 9.43
C GLU A 46 -41.08 12.58 8.72
N ILE A 47 -40.18 13.15 7.93
CA ILE A 47 -39.09 12.40 7.29
C ILE A 47 -37.90 12.34 8.23
N ILE A 48 -37.53 11.16 8.63
CA ILE A 48 -36.45 10.90 9.58
C ILE A 48 -35.35 10.05 8.92
N PRO A 49 -34.09 10.21 9.35
CA PRO A 49 -33.02 9.32 8.90
C PRO A 49 -33.29 7.86 9.30
N ASP A 50 -33.02 6.93 8.41
CA ASP A 50 -33.18 5.49 8.66
C ASP A 50 -32.07 4.71 7.95
N TYR A 51 -31.11 4.25 8.74
CA TYR A 51 -29.97 3.48 8.27
C TYR A 51 -30.08 1.99 8.63
N ARG A 52 -31.25 1.52 9.08
CA ARG A 52 -31.45 0.09 9.44
C ARG A 52 -31.15 -0.80 8.24
N GLY A 53 -30.43 -1.88 8.48
CA GLY A 53 -30.01 -2.81 7.44
C GLY A 53 -28.80 -2.36 6.62
N VAL A 54 -28.28 -1.16 6.87
CA VAL A 54 -27.10 -0.63 6.16
C VAL A 54 -25.83 -1.05 6.88
N LEU A 55 -24.80 -1.42 6.11
CA LEU A 55 -23.46 -1.68 6.63
C LEU A 55 -22.82 -0.35 7.04
N VAL A 56 -22.41 -0.25 8.29
CA VAL A 56 -21.70 0.91 8.85
C VAL A 56 -20.38 0.51 9.45
N PHE A 57 -19.48 1.49 9.55
CA PHE A 57 -18.14 1.34 10.12
C PHE A 57 -18.07 2.11 11.44
N THR A 58 -17.62 1.41 12.48
CA THR A 58 -17.43 1.93 13.83
C THR A 58 -15.99 1.73 14.28
N LYS A 59 -15.64 2.23 15.45
CA LYS A 59 -14.33 1.96 16.09
C LYS A 59 -14.10 0.45 16.37
N ASP A 60 -15.18 -0.33 16.48
CA ASP A 60 -15.14 -1.76 16.82
C ASP A 60 -15.22 -2.66 15.56
N GLY A 61 -15.29 -2.06 14.37
CA GLY A 61 -15.35 -2.75 13.08
C GLY A 61 -16.64 -2.52 12.31
N GLU A 62 -16.91 -3.40 11.36
CA GLU A 62 -18.11 -3.38 10.49
C GLU A 62 -19.30 -4.00 11.20
N GLN A 63 -20.48 -3.39 11.05
CA GLN A 63 -21.73 -3.96 11.54
C GLN A 63 -22.93 -3.51 10.71
N ILE A 64 -24.02 -4.28 10.74
CA ILE A 64 -25.31 -3.87 10.18
C ILE A 64 -26.02 -3.00 11.21
N TRP A 65 -26.35 -1.76 10.80
CA TRP A 65 -27.03 -0.81 11.68
C TRP A 65 -28.47 -1.24 11.94
N GLN A 66 -28.93 -1.16 13.19
CA GLN A 66 -30.27 -1.63 13.59
C GLN A 66 -31.16 -0.51 14.16
N GLN A 67 -30.61 0.68 14.37
CA GLN A 67 -31.34 1.77 15.03
C GLN A 67 -31.86 2.77 13.97
N ILE A 68 -33.05 3.35 14.25
CA ILE A 68 -33.58 4.44 13.48
C ILE A 68 -33.03 5.77 13.97
N GLY A 69 -32.95 6.76 13.09
CA GLY A 69 -32.40 8.08 13.38
C GLY A 69 -31.04 8.33 12.75
N SER A 70 -30.46 9.46 13.08
CA SER A 70 -29.13 9.83 12.59
C SER A 70 -28.05 8.89 13.13
N LEU A 71 -27.03 8.64 12.31
CA LEU A 71 -25.85 7.92 12.78
C LEU A 71 -25.15 8.76 13.87
N PRO A 72 -24.77 8.16 15.00
CA PRO A 72 -24.03 8.86 16.04
C PRO A 72 -22.60 9.19 15.61
N ASP A 73 -21.94 10.07 16.36
CA ASP A 73 -20.55 10.42 16.13
C ASP A 73 -19.65 9.16 16.17
N GLY A 74 -18.74 9.08 15.17
CA GLY A 74 -17.82 7.93 15.05
C GLY A 74 -18.39 6.74 14.29
N VAL A 75 -19.62 6.80 13.79
CA VAL A 75 -20.21 5.83 12.87
C VAL A 75 -20.24 6.42 11.46
N SER A 76 -19.75 5.68 10.46
CA SER A 76 -19.63 6.12 9.07
C SER A 76 -20.23 5.11 8.09
N LEU A 77 -20.74 5.60 6.96
CA LEU A 77 -21.14 4.77 5.82
C LEU A 77 -19.94 4.34 4.95
N THR A 78 -18.79 4.94 5.16
CA THR A 78 -17.57 4.61 4.42
C THR A 78 -16.54 4.01 5.36
N PRO A 79 -15.73 3.03 4.90
CA PRO A 79 -14.63 2.50 5.68
C PRO A 79 -13.72 3.63 6.18
N PRO A 80 -13.22 3.56 7.42
CA PRO A 80 -12.23 4.50 7.88
C PRO A 80 -10.97 4.40 7.02
N GLU A 81 -10.32 5.53 6.72
CA GLU A 81 -9.06 5.57 5.95
C GLU A 81 -7.98 4.60 6.48
N SER A 82 -8.05 4.25 7.76
CA SER A 82 -7.14 3.30 8.40
C SER A 82 -7.45 1.82 8.10
N ALA A 83 -8.67 1.48 7.67
CA ALA A 83 -9.09 0.07 7.55
C ALA A 83 -8.31 -0.72 6.48
N ASN A 84 -7.67 -0.06 5.52
CA ASN A 84 -6.84 -0.71 4.49
C ASN A 84 -5.38 -0.22 4.47
N ILE A 85 -4.93 0.53 5.46
CA ILE A 85 -3.60 1.14 5.45
C ILE A 85 -2.48 0.09 5.38
N ASP A 86 -2.67 -1.07 6.01
CA ASP A 86 -1.65 -2.13 6.02
C ASP A 86 -1.48 -2.77 4.64
N GLY A 87 -2.58 -2.93 3.89
CA GLY A 87 -2.53 -3.36 2.50
C GLY A 87 -1.79 -2.36 1.61
N VAL A 88 -2.08 -1.07 1.79
CA VAL A 88 -1.41 0.00 1.04
C VAL A 88 0.07 0.11 1.41
N LYS A 89 0.43 0.01 2.70
CA LYS A 89 1.84 -0.07 3.16
C LYS A 89 2.57 -1.23 2.51
N SER A 90 1.97 -2.42 2.55
CA SER A 90 2.54 -3.62 1.93
C SER A 90 2.81 -3.42 0.44
N GLY A 91 1.84 -2.91 -0.31
CA GLY A 91 2.00 -2.57 -1.72
C GLY A 91 3.13 -1.55 -1.97
N LYS A 92 3.21 -0.51 -1.13
CA LYS A 92 4.25 0.51 -1.25
C LYS A 92 5.65 -0.01 -0.90
N LEU A 93 5.77 -0.95 0.05
CA LEU A 93 7.03 -1.63 0.36
C LEU A 93 7.49 -2.54 -0.78
N VAL A 94 6.58 -3.24 -1.43
CA VAL A 94 6.89 -4.03 -2.64
C VAL A 94 7.43 -3.11 -3.75
N ALA A 95 6.76 -2.00 -4.01
CA ALA A 95 7.18 -1.01 -4.99
C ALA A 95 8.56 -0.41 -4.65
N LEU A 96 8.81 -0.09 -3.37
CA LEU A 96 10.09 0.40 -2.87
C LEU A 96 11.23 -0.58 -3.15
N ASN A 97 11.04 -1.87 -2.83
CA ASN A 97 12.04 -2.89 -3.05
C ASN A 97 12.32 -3.10 -4.55
N ALA A 98 11.26 -3.13 -5.37
CA ALA A 98 11.41 -3.26 -6.82
C ALA A 98 12.17 -2.07 -7.43
N ALA A 99 11.86 -0.84 -7.01
CA ALA A 99 12.54 0.36 -7.48
C ALA A 99 14.03 0.38 -7.06
N ALA A 100 14.34 -0.02 -5.83
CA ALA A 100 15.71 -0.11 -5.35
C ALA A 100 16.52 -1.15 -6.15
N GLN A 101 15.94 -2.33 -6.38
CA GLN A 101 16.59 -3.38 -7.17
C GLN A 101 16.81 -2.95 -8.62
N ALA A 102 15.80 -2.38 -9.26
CA ALA A 102 15.91 -1.88 -10.62
C ALA A 102 17.00 -0.79 -10.76
N PHE A 103 17.08 0.10 -9.76
CA PHE A 103 18.10 1.14 -9.72
C PHE A 103 19.52 0.54 -9.63
N ILE A 104 19.74 -0.42 -8.74
CA ILE A 104 21.02 -1.14 -8.60
C ILE A 104 21.37 -1.87 -9.89
N ASN A 105 20.44 -2.66 -10.43
CA ASN A 105 20.66 -3.44 -11.66
C ASN A 105 21.13 -2.55 -12.80
N LYS A 106 20.42 -1.45 -13.03
CA LYS A 106 20.72 -0.49 -14.08
C LYS A 106 22.12 0.13 -13.92
N HIS A 107 22.44 0.62 -12.72
CA HIS A 107 23.67 1.39 -12.49
C HIS A 107 24.91 0.51 -12.26
N ALA A 108 24.72 -0.71 -11.78
CA ALA A 108 25.79 -1.71 -11.68
C ALA A 108 25.97 -2.54 -12.99
N GLY A 109 25.05 -2.38 -13.97
CA GLY A 109 25.10 -3.13 -15.23
C GLY A 109 24.78 -4.61 -15.08
N ILE A 110 24.04 -5.00 -14.04
CA ILE A 110 23.72 -6.42 -13.74
C ILE A 110 22.89 -7.03 -14.86
N ASP A 111 21.91 -6.29 -15.39
CA ASP A 111 21.02 -6.77 -16.46
C ASP A 111 21.75 -7.02 -17.81
N SER A 112 23.01 -6.57 -17.93
CA SER A 112 23.81 -6.70 -19.14
C SER A 112 24.79 -7.87 -19.12
N VAL A 113 24.84 -8.64 -18.04
CA VAL A 113 25.76 -9.78 -17.88
C VAL A 113 25.00 -11.08 -17.63
N PRO A 114 25.53 -12.25 -18.09
CA PRO A 114 24.94 -13.54 -17.77
C PRO A 114 24.97 -13.83 -16.28
N GLU A 115 24.00 -14.60 -15.78
CA GLU A 115 23.86 -14.93 -14.37
C GLU A 115 25.12 -15.58 -13.78
N PHE A 116 25.77 -16.50 -14.52
CA PHE A 116 27.01 -17.15 -14.05
C PHE A 116 28.15 -16.15 -13.85
N GLU A 117 28.23 -15.11 -14.69
CA GLU A 117 29.25 -14.09 -14.57
C GLU A 117 28.95 -13.20 -13.33
N PHE A 118 27.69 -12.76 -13.16
CA PHE A 118 27.27 -12.01 -12.00
C PHE A 118 27.52 -12.80 -10.70
N ALA A 119 27.22 -14.12 -10.66
CA ALA A 119 27.49 -14.99 -9.52
C ALA A 119 28.98 -15.02 -9.12
N SER A 120 29.89 -14.84 -10.07
CA SER A 120 31.33 -14.82 -9.80
C SER A 120 31.83 -13.49 -9.23
N TRP A 121 31.05 -12.41 -9.27
CA TRP A 121 31.51 -11.07 -8.85
C TRP A 121 31.89 -10.99 -7.37
N SER A 122 31.22 -11.74 -6.50
CA SER A 122 31.56 -11.82 -5.07
C SER A 122 32.96 -12.39 -4.83
N ILE A 123 33.34 -13.41 -5.62
CA ILE A 123 34.66 -14.02 -5.56
C ILE A 123 35.71 -13.05 -6.13
N GLN A 124 35.44 -12.45 -7.30
CA GLN A 124 36.31 -11.43 -7.90
C GLN A 124 36.56 -10.24 -6.98
N ALA A 125 35.50 -9.78 -6.27
CA ALA A 125 35.58 -8.69 -5.29
C ALA A 125 36.51 -9.07 -4.10
N SER A 126 36.34 -10.27 -3.57
CA SER A 126 37.18 -10.78 -2.48
C SER A 126 38.65 -10.87 -2.90
N GLU A 127 38.92 -11.46 -4.06
CA GLU A 127 40.28 -11.57 -4.61
C GLU A 127 40.91 -10.18 -4.90
N ALA A 128 40.16 -9.28 -5.47
CA ALA A 128 40.64 -7.93 -5.76
C ALA A 128 41.02 -7.15 -4.49
N LYS A 129 40.23 -7.28 -3.44
CA LYS A 129 40.53 -6.69 -2.11
C LYS A 129 41.74 -7.33 -1.45
N ALA A 130 41.86 -8.68 -1.49
CA ALA A 130 43.02 -9.39 -0.98
C ALA A 130 44.29 -8.93 -1.71
N TRP A 131 44.26 -8.84 -3.04
CA TRP A 131 45.38 -8.33 -3.85
C TRP A 131 45.72 -6.84 -3.56
N GLN A 132 44.75 -6.04 -3.18
CA GLN A 132 45.01 -4.64 -2.77
C GLN A 132 45.87 -4.60 -1.51
N LEU A 133 45.63 -5.51 -0.55
CA LEU A 133 46.34 -5.58 0.72
C LEU A 133 47.69 -6.28 0.58
N ASP A 134 47.74 -7.37 -0.19
CA ASP A 134 48.95 -8.13 -0.49
C ASP A 134 49.01 -8.47 -1.99
N LYS A 135 50.00 -7.92 -2.70
CA LYS A 135 50.18 -8.15 -4.13
C LYS A 135 50.49 -9.61 -4.49
N ASN A 136 50.87 -10.43 -3.52
CA ASN A 136 51.11 -11.85 -3.70
C ASN A 136 49.91 -12.71 -3.29
N ALA A 137 48.80 -12.12 -2.87
CA ALA A 137 47.59 -12.85 -2.54
C ALA A 137 47.09 -13.68 -3.74
N PRO A 138 46.66 -14.94 -3.54
CA PRO A 138 46.16 -15.78 -4.62
C PRO A 138 44.84 -15.23 -5.16
N THR A 139 44.75 -15.11 -6.50
CA THR A 139 43.58 -14.57 -7.20
C THR A 139 43.19 -15.46 -8.38
N PRO A 140 42.90 -16.76 -8.15
CA PRO A 140 42.76 -17.74 -9.23
C PRO A 140 41.63 -17.39 -10.23
N VAL A 141 40.50 -16.81 -9.77
CA VAL A 141 39.41 -16.43 -10.65
C VAL A 141 39.79 -15.23 -11.53
N LEU A 142 40.39 -14.21 -10.93
CA LEU A 142 40.85 -13.02 -11.70
C LEU A 142 42.00 -13.38 -12.64
N ASP A 143 42.96 -14.24 -12.22
CA ASP A 143 44.05 -14.68 -13.06
C ASP A 143 43.55 -15.54 -14.24
N GLY A 144 42.58 -16.43 -14.00
CA GLY A 144 41.92 -17.21 -15.04
C GLY A 144 41.21 -16.35 -16.07
N ILE A 145 40.45 -15.34 -15.62
CA ILE A 145 39.75 -14.39 -16.49
C ILE A 145 40.78 -13.57 -17.30
N ALA A 146 41.84 -13.07 -16.68
CA ALA A 146 42.88 -12.31 -17.33
C ALA A 146 43.56 -13.12 -18.45
N THR A 147 43.90 -14.36 -18.17
CA THR A 147 44.47 -15.32 -19.14
C THR A 147 43.54 -15.56 -20.30
N ALA A 148 42.26 -15.83 -20.04
CA ALA A 148 41.24 -16.07 -21.07
C ALA A 148 41.02 -14.84 -21.98
N ARG A 149 41.18 -13.62 -21.42
CA ARG A 149 41.06 -12.34 -22.15
C ARG A 149 42.34 -11.90 -22.80
N GLY A 150 43.46 -12.53 -22.56
CA GLY A 150 44.78 -12.13 -23.07
C GLY A 150 45.25 -10.75 -22.56
N ILE A 151 44.95 -10.40 -21.32
CA ILE A 151 45.33 -9.10 -20.72
C ILE A 151 46.18 -9.33 -19.47
N PRO A 152 47.00 -8.33 -19.07
CA PRO A 152 47.78 -8.44 -17.84
C PRO A 152 46.87 -8.58 -16.60
N ALA A 153 47.20 -9.55 -15.73
CA ALA A 153 46.40 -9.87 -14.54
C ALA A 153 46.25 -8.66 -13.63
N ASP A 154 47.31 -7.87 -13.39
CA ASP A 154 47.25 -6.68 -12.55
C ASP A 154 46.31 -5.59 -13.11
N THR A 155 46.20 -5.48 -14.42
CA THR A 155 45.25 -4.57 -15.08
C THR A 155 43.81 -4.98 -14.76
N LEU A 156 43.50 -6.29 -14.85
CA LEU A 156 42.19 -6.82 -14.51
C LEU A 156 41.87 -6.66 -13.02
N LYS A 157 42.81 -7.02 -12.13
CA LYS A 157 42.67 -6.89 -10.68
C LYS A 157 42.37 -5.45 -10.25
N ALA A 158 43.10 -4.48 -10.79
CA ALA A 158 42.87 -3.06 -10.54
C ALA A 158 41.50 -2.61 -11.05
N ALA A 159 41.07 -3.09 -12.21
CA ALA A 159 39.74 -2.78 -12.75
C ALA A 159 38.61 -3.41 -11.91
N ALA A 160 38.78 -4.67 -11.49
CA ALA A 160 37.84 -5.38 -10.61
C ALA A 160 37.70 -4.66 -9.26
N LEU A 161 38.82 -4.23 -8.66
CA LEU A 161 38.80 -3.48 -7.42
C LEU A 161 38.01 -2.18 -7.54
N ARG A 162 38.25 -1.38 -8.59
CA ARG A 162 37.49 -0.12 -8.80
C ARG A 162 36.00 -0.38 -8.94
N LYS A 163 35.62 -1.42 -9.73
CA LYS A 163 34.21 -1.78 -9.88
C LYS A 163 33.59 -2.25 -8.56
N THR A 164 34.33 -3.06 -7.79
CA THR A 164 33.87 -3.52 -6.47
C THR A 164 33.58 -2.35 -5.54
N LEU A 165 34.52 -1.42 -5.40
CA LEU A 165 34.35 -0.26 -4.51
C LEU A 165 33.20 0.64 -4.96
N ALA A 166 33.05 0.85 -6.27
CA ALA A 166 31.93 1.64 -6.80
C ALA A 166 30.57 0.94 -6.56
N TYR A 167 30.51 -0.37 -6.73
CA TYR A 167 29.30 -1.15 -6.43
C TYR A 167 28.94 -1.11 -4.94
N GLU A 168 29.92 -1.28 -4.06
CA GLU A 168 29.70 -1.23 -2.62
C GLU A 168 29.20 0.13 -2.15
N GLN A 169 29.77 1.21 -2.68
CA GLN A 169 29.30 2.57 -2.40
C GLN A 169 27.87 2.79 -2.89
N LEU A 170 27.56 2.36 -4.12
CA LEU A 170 26.22 2.43 -4.68
C LEU A 170 25.22 1.62 -3.85
N ALA A 171 25.57 0.37 -3.53
CA ALA A 171 24.71 -0.53 -2.75
C ALA A 171 24.44 0.02 -1.34
N ALA A 172 25.45 0.54 -0.67
CA ALA A 172 25.29 1.14 0.65
C ALA A 172 24.38 2.39 0.60
N HIS A 173 24.57 3.27 -0.41
CA HIS A 173 23.74 4.45 -0.60
C HIS A 173 22.26 4.09 -0.86
N VAL A 174 22.01 3.17 -1.77
CA VAL A 174 20.65 2.73 -2.12
C VAL A 174 20.00 2.00 -0.95
N ALA A 175 20.73 1.13 -0.25
CA ALA A 175 20.24 0.43 0.94
C ALA A 175 19.84 1.41 2.05
N GLY A 176 20.67 2.40 2.34
CA GLY A 176 20.38 3.45 3.33
C GLY A 176 19.12 4.24 2.96
N ARG A 177 19.00 4.65 1.69
CA ARG A 177 17.81 5.37 1.19
C ARG A 177 16.55 4.51 1.27
N ARG A 178 16.65 3.23 0.85
CA ARG A 178 15.55 2.27 0.94
C ARG A 178 15.06 2.09 2.38
N GLN A 179 15.99 1.89 3.33
CA GLN A 179 15.66 1.73 4.76
C GLN A 179 14.98 2.99 5.32
N ALA A 180 15.48 4.18 4.97
CA ALA A 180 14.87 5.45 5.39
C ALA A 180 13.44 5.62 4.84
N LEU A 181 13.18 5.21 3.59
CA LEU A 181 11.84 5.22 3.00
C LEU A 181 10.94 4.16 3.64
N GLN A 182 11.46 2.96 3.90
CA GLN A 182 10.75 1.91 4.62
C GLN A 182 10.25 2.38 5.97
N SER A 183 11.13 3.00 6.79
CA SER A 183 10.74 3.52 8.11
C SER A 183 9.63 4.58 8.01
N LYS A 184 9.64 5.43 6.97
CA LYS A 184 8.56 6.40 6.73
C LYS A 184 7.23 5.72 6.38
N ILE A 185 7.26 4.68 5.53
CA ILE A 185 6.08 3.92 5.14
C ILE A 185 5.49 3.21 6.37
N GLU A 186 6.31 2.56 7.17
CA GLU A 186 5.88 1.85 8.39
C GLU A 186 5.29 2.80 9.43
N ALA A 187 5.86 4.00 9.58
CA ALA A 187 5.39 5.02 10.53
C ALA A 187 4.10 5.74 10.09
N ALA A 188 3.72 5.68 8.83
CA ALA A 188 2.52 6.34 8.32
C ALA A 188 1.26 5.80 9.01
N LYS A 189 0.32 6.70 9.38
CA LYS A 189 -0.91 6.35 10.09
C LYS A 189 -2.16 6.45 9.23
N LYS A 190 -2.06 7.11 8.07
CA LYS A 190 -3.18 7.32 7.14
C LYS A 190 -2.68 7.37 5.70
N GLN A 191 -3.59 7.17 4.76
CA GLN A 191 -3.31 7.17 3.31
C GLN A 191 -2.57 8.44 2.87
N SER A 192 -3.01 9.60 3.32
CA SER A 192 -2.40 10.88 2.94
C SER A 192 -0.95 11.06 3.41
N ASP A 193 -0.48 10.29 4.41
CA ASP A 193 0.93 10.27 4.80
C ASP A 193 1.73 9.41 3.81
N LEU A 194 1.15 8.28 3.36
CA LEU A 194 1.77 7.41 2.36
C LEU A 194 1.89 8.09 0.99
N ASP A 195 0.90 8.86 0.59
CA ASP A 195 0.87 9.55 -0.71
C ASP A 195 2.01 10.58 -0.85
N LYS A 196 2.46 11.16 0.27
CA LYS A 196 3.58 12.12 0.32
C LYS A 196 4.96 11.46 0.22
N ILE A 197 5.03 10.12 0.37
CA ILE A 197 6.31 9.39 0.31
C ILE A 197 6.63 9.09 -1.15
N GLU A 198 7.56 9.84 -1.70
CA GLU A 198 8.09 9.62 -3.05
C GLU A 198 9.20 8.56 -3.02
N ILE A 199 9.06 7.51 -3.85
CA ILE A 199 10.06 6.47 -4.03
C ILE A 199 11.02 6.91 -5.15
N ALA A 200 12.13 7.52 -4.75
CA ALA A 200 13.16 7.97 -5.68
C ALA A 200 14.56 7.62 -5.16
N PHE A 201 15.42 7.21 -6.10
CA PHE A 201 16.84 6.91 -5.86
C PHE A 201 17.70 7.80 -6.73
N SER A 202 18.85 8.19 -6.22
CA SER A 202 19.88 8.96 -6.92
C SER A 202 21.23 8.27 -6.80
N LEU A 203 22.17 8.61 -7.66
CA LEU A 203 23.56 8.19 -7.48
C LEU A 203 24.14 8.91 -6.24
N PRO A 204 25.07 8.26 -5.51
CA PRO A 204 25.83 8.94 -4.47
C PRO A 204 26.59 10.14 -5.08
N GLU A 205 26.71 11.20 -4.29
CA GLU A 205 27.56 12.33 -4.69
C GLU A 205 29.00 11.83 -4.87
N ALA A 206 29.67 12.32 -5.91
CA ALA A 206 31.07 12.01 -6.13
C ALA A 206 31.88 12.62 -4.96
N VAL A 207 32.60 11.76 -4.24
CA VAL A 207 33.54 12.16 -3.17
C VAL A 207 34.88 12.51 -3.79
#